data_e5714dc5f722b94aabc896d5d40312f2
#
_entry.id   e5714dc5f722b94aabc896d5d40312f2
#
_cell.length_a   1.000
_cell.length_b   1.000
_cell.length_c   1.000
_cell.angle_alpha   90.00
_cell.angle_beta   90.00
_cell.angle_gamma   90.00
#
_symmetry.space_group_name_H-M   'P 1'
#
loop_
_entity.id
_entity.type
_entity.pdbx_description
1 polymer ?
#
loop_
_entity_poly.entity_id
_entity_poly.type
_entity_poly.pdbx_seq_one_letter_code
_entity_poly.pdbx_strand_id
1 'polypeptide(L)'
;MNKYYDLFIIGGGINGAGIARDASGRGLSVYLAEKGKVGSATSSWSSKLIHGGLRYLENYNFKLVRESLKEREVITNIAPTITRPLPFIIPYTKKLRSKLLIRLGLFLYDNLGGKSNIPKSSKINLNKKYSKILNQKFSFGFQYYDVQVDDKKLVEMNINDAKKLGATIIEDRKVINAFRIDDGWKIILDNNEIIKSKILINAAGPWINEVVNNVIKINANKSIRLVRGSHIIINKLYEEEVAFTLQNEDNRIIFVIPYKKKYSLIGTTEVDVKTADNPAISVEEKIYLIKKINDHFVKQISIEDIVETYSGIRPLIEDYNETSKVTRDYVFDLNLQSKKSPLLNIYGGKLTTYRKLSEKVMEELNPYLPIKNTKNWTHSKIL
;
A
#
# COMPACT_ATOMS: atom_id res chain seq x y z
N MET A 1 29.90 -19.13 -13.39
CA MET A 1 28.86 -20.16 -13.16
C MET A 1 27.50 -19.50 -13.29
N ASN A 2 26.66 -19.94 -14.23
CA ASN A 2 25.28 -19.45 -14.33
C ASN A 2 24.50 -19.85 -13.06
N LYS A 3 24.30 -18.90 -12.16
CA LYS A 3 23.59 -19.14 -10.91
C LYS A 3 22.09 -19.36 -11.21
N TYR A 4 21.53 -20.49 -10.77
CA TYR A 4 20.14 -20.86 -10.95
C TYR A 4 19.38 -20.63 -9.66
N TYR A 5 18.37 -19.75 -9.68
CA TYR A 5 17.59 -19.35 -8.51
C TYR A 5 16.27 -20.13 -8.41
N ASP A 6 15.77 -20.31 -7.21
CA ASP A 6 14.41 -20.84 -7.03
C ASP A 6 13.36 -19.82 -7.48
N LEU A 7 13.56 -18.54 -7.14
CA LEU A 7 12.68 -17.44 -7.52
C LEU A 7 13.43 -16.29 -8.17
N PHE A 8 12.84 -15.76 -9.26
CA PHE A 8 13.15 -14.43 -9.76
C PHE A 8 11.94 -13.51 -9.57
N ILE A 9 12.15 -12.33 -8.96
CA ILE A 9 11.11 -11.34 -8.68
C ILE A 9 11.37 -10.08 -9.48
N ILE A 10 10.39 -9.66 -10.28
CA ILE A 10 10.40 -8.38 -11.00
C ILE A 10 9.69 -7.34 -10.14
N GLY A 11 10.41 -6.31 -9.69
CA GLY A 11 9.89 -5.18 -8.93
C GLY A 11 10.21 -5.21 -7.44
N GLY A 12 10.85 -4.13 -6.98
CA GLY A 12 11.31 -3.90 -5.60
C GLY A 12 10.37 -3.01 -4.77
N GLY A 13 9.07 -2.99 -5.10
CA GLY A 13 8.04 -2.40 -4.25
C GLY A 13 7.74 -3.27 -3.02
N ILE A 14 6.77 -2.85 -2.19
CA ILE A 14 6.46 -3.54 -0.92
C ILE A 14 6.08 -5.01 -1.11
N ASN A 15 5.37 -5.36 -2.20
CA ASN A 15 5.01 -6.75 -2.48
C ASN A 15 6.24 -7.59 -2.80
N GLY A 16 7.09 -7.14 -3.75
CA GLY A 16 8.32 -7.85 -4.10
C GLY A 16 9.30 -7.96 -2.93
N ALA A 17 9.45 -6.89 -2.14
CA ALA A 17 10.29 -6.88 -0.94
C ALA A 17 9.80 -7.89 0.11
N GLY A 18 8.49 -7.92 0.38
CA GLY A 18 7.90 -8.87 1.33
C GLY A 18 8.06 -10.32 0.88
N ILE A 19 7.85 -10.59 -0.42
CA ILE A 19 8.02 -11.94 -1.00
C ILE A 19 9.49 -12.37 -0.94
N ALA A 20 10.42 -11.47 -1.31
CA ALA A 20 11.84 -11.78 -1.24
C ALA A 20 12.27 -12.14 0.19
N ARG A 21 11.78 -11.39 1.18
CA ARG A 21 12.03 -11.65 2.60
C ARG A 21 11.47 -13.01 3.03
N ASP A 22 10.17 -13.26 2.75
CA ASP A 22 9.52 -14.50 3.18
C ASP A 22 10.17 -15.74 2.54
N ALA A 23 10.40 -15.69 1.22
CA ALA A 23 11.02 -16.78 0.48
C ALA A 23 12.44 -17.10 0.97
N SER A 24 13.27 -16.07 1.16
CA SER A 24 14.65 -16.26 1.65
C SER A 24 14.68 -16.85 3.06
N GLY A 25 13.77 -16.43 3.95
CA GLY A 25 13.65 -17.00 5.29
C GLY A 25 13.16 -18.44 5.32
N ARG A 26 12.55 -18.92 4.22
CA ARG A 26 12.20 -20.34 4.02
C ARG A 26 13.34 -21.14 3.40
N GLY A 27 14.50 -20.53 3.15
CA GLY A 27 15.69 -21.16 2.60
C GLY A 27 15.74 -21.25 1.08
N LEU A 28 14.89 -20.48 0.38
CA LEU A 28 14.90 -20.40 -1.08
C LEU A 28 15.98 -19.42 -1.57
N SER A 29 16.59 -19.72 -2.71
CA SER A 29 17.47 -18.81 -3.42
C SER A 29 16.65 -17.81 -4.23
N VAL A 30 16.79 -16.52 -3.94
CA VAL A 30 15.98 -15.43 -4.50
C VAL A 30 16.84 -14.41 -5.23
N TYR A 31 16.42 -14.04 -6.44
CA TYR A 31 16.93 -12.88 -7.16
C TYR A 31 15.77 -11.89 -7.37
N LEU A 32 15.99 -10.63 -7.00
CA LEU A 32 15.04 -9.55 -7.25
C LEU A 32 15.72 -8.46 -8.08
N ALA A 33 15.08 -8.06 -9.18
CA ALA A 33 15.49 -6.92 -9.99
C ALA A 33 14.46 -5.79 -9.91
N GLU A 34 14.96 -4.58 -9.62
CA GLU A 34 14.18 -3.34 -9.60
C GLU A 34 14.76 -2.36 -10.63
N LYS A 35 13.87 -1.81 -11.50
CA LYS A 35 14.28 -0.89 -12.57
C LYS A 35 14.85 0.45 -12.07
N GLY A 36 14.49 0.84 -10.87
CA GLY A 36 15.01 2.03 -10.18
C GLY A 36 15.50 1.67 -8.79
N LYS A 37 15.24 2.53 -7.81
CA LYS A 37 15.54 2.24 -6.40
C LYS A 37 14.38 1.49 -5.75
N VAL A 38 14.69 0.57 -4.85
CA VAL A 38 13.66 -0.15 -4.08
C VAL A 38 12.75 0.82 -3.35
N GLY A 39 11.44 0.57 -3.43
CA GLY A 39 10.43 1.39 -2.78
C GLY A 39 10.23 2.79 -3.39
N SER A 40 10.91 3.18 -4.46
CA SER A 40 10.83 4.56 -5.01
C SER A 40 9.55 4.90 -5.77
N ALA A 41 8.71 3.91 -6.07
CA ALA A 41 7.44 4.09 -6.77
C ALA A 41 6.25 4.14 -5.78
N THR A 42 5.10 3.59 -6.14
CA THR A 42 3.84 3.61 -5.38
C THR A 42 4.00 3.33 -3.88
N SER A 43 4.92 2.44 -3.51
CA SER A 43 5.12 2.03 -2.12
C SER A 43 5.60 3.14 -1.18
N SER A 44 6.25 4.19 -1.69
CA SER A 44 6.69 5.37 -0.91
C SER A 44 5.79 6.59 -1.09
N TRP A 45 4.80 6.50 -1.97
CA TRP A 45 3.86 7.58 -2.27
C TRP A 45 2.46 7.30 -1.74
N SER A 46 2.39 6.58 -0.60
CA SER A 46 1.15 6.28 0.12
C SER A 46 0.73 7.43 1.05
N SER A 47 -0.41 7.30 1.71
CA SER A 47 -0.79 8.20 2.82
C SER A 47 0.00 7.92 4.12
N LYS A 48 1.03 7.06 4.06
CA LYS A 48 1.92 6.69 5.18
C LYS A 48 1.16 6.13 6.38
N LEU A 49 0.19 5.27 6.08
CA LEU A 49 -0.68 4.63 7.07
C LEU A 49 -0.73 3.11 6.87
N ILE A 50 -0.65 2.41 7.98
CA ILE A 50 -1.09 1.01 8.11
C ILE A 50 -2.47 1.06 8.76
N HIS A 51 -3.51 0.79 7.98
CA HIS A 51 -4.89 1.02 8.42
C HIS A 51 -5.84 -0.08 7.98
N GLY A 52 -6.90 -0.31 8.76
CA GLY A 52 -7.92 -1.30 8.47
C GLY A 52 -8.81 -0.94 7.29
N GLY A 53 -8.89 0.35 6.93
CA GLY A 53 -9.75 0.83 5.85
C GLY A 53 -11.22 0.91 6.26
N LEU A 54 -11.53 1.75 7.25
CA LEU A 54 -12.89 1.95 7.79
C LEU A 54 -13.96 2.10 6.70
N ARG A 55 -13.64 2.80 5.61
CA ARG A 55 -14.55 3.02 4.46
C ARG A 55 -14.97 1.73 3.75
N TYR A 56 -14.15 0.67 3.79
CA TYR A 56 -14.49 -0.58 3.12
C TYR A 56 -15.64 -1.33 3.79
N LEU A 57 -15.98 -0.98 5.05
CA LEU A 57 -17.17 -1.50 5.72
C LEU A 57 -18.46 -1.06 5.02
N GLU A 58 -18.47 0.12 4.38
CA GLU A 58 -19.61 0.62 3.60
C GLU A 58 -19.89 -0.24 2.36
N ASN A 59 -18.85 -0.88 1.83
CA ASN A 59 -18.93 -1.81 0.70
C ASN A 59 -18.99 -3.28 1.17
N TYR A 60 -19.30 -3.54 2.43
CA TYR A 60 -19.41 -4.88 3.03
C TYR A 60 -18.14 -5.73 2.92
N ASN A 61 -16.96 -5.13 2.72
CA ASN A 61 -15.66 -5.81 2.60
C ASN A 61 -15.08 -6.22 3.97
N PHE A 62 -15.89 -6.91 4.79
CA PHE A 62 -15.51 -7.28 6.18
C PHE A 62 -14.25 -8.14 6.25
N LYS A 63 -14.07 -9.07 5.30
CA LYS A 63 -12.87 -9.93 5.24
C LYS A 63 -11.60 -9.10 5.08
N LEU A 64 -11.62 -8.15 4.15
CA LEU A 64 -10.49 -7.26 3.87
C LEU A 64 -10.17 -6.36 5.07
N VAL A 65 -11.20 -5.79 5.71
CA VAL A 65 -11.03 -4.98 6.93
C VAL A 65 -10.44 -5.81 8.06
N ARG A 66 -10.96 -7.02 8.28
CA ARG A 66 -10.45 -7.94 9.31
C ARG A 66 -8.98 -8.30 9.08
N GLU A 67 -8.60 -8.66 7.86
CA GLU A 67 -7.22 -8.98 7.50
C GLU A 67 -6.32 -7.75 7.70
N SER A 68 -6.75 -6.58 7.22
CA SER A 68 -6.00 -5.33 7.37
C SER A 68 -5.80 -4.93 8.83
N LEU A 69 -6.80 -5.08 9.69
CA LEU A 69 -6.68 -4.79 11.13
C LEU A 69 -5.73 -5.76 11.84
N LYS A 70 -5.75 -7.04 11.49
CA LYS A 70 -4.80 -8.03 12.01
C LYS A 70 -3.37 -7.71 11.59
N GLU A 71 -3.17 -7.41 10.31
CA GLU A 71 -1.86 -7.05 9.79
C GLU A 71 -1.35 -5.72 10.36
N ARG A 72 -2.24 -4.77 10.67
CA ARG A 72 -1.88 -3.54 11.39
C ARG A 72 -1.18 -3.85 12.71
N GLU A 73 -1.74 -4.74 13.52
CA GLU A 73 -1.12 -5.16 14.79
C GLU A 73 0.22 -5.88 14.55
N VAL A 74 0.25 -6.82 13.59
CA VAL A 74 1.49 -7.55 13.26
C VAL A 74 2.59 -6.59 12.83
N ILE A 75 2.31 -5.68 11.88
CA ILE A 75 3.31 -4.73 11.35
C ILE A 75 3.79 -3.79 12.46
N THR A 76 2.90 -3.33 13.35
CA THR A 76 3.29 -2.50 14.50
C THR A 76 4.28 -3.23 15.40
N ASN A 77 4.07 -4.53 15.62
CA ASN A 77 4.93 -5.34 16.47
C ASN A 77 6.28 -5.68 15.81
N ILE A 78 6.31 -5.94 14.51
CA ILE A 78 7.56 -6.32 13.81
C ILE A 78 8.37 -5.11 13.31
N ALA A 79 7.78 -3.92 13.24
CA ALA A 79 8.45 -2.69 12.79
C ALA A 79 8.22 -1.52 13.76
N PRO A 80 8.48 -1.67 15.09
CA PRO A 80 8.14 -0.68 16.09
C PRO A 80 8.91 0.64 15.93
N THR A 81 10.08 0.62 15.31
CA THR A 81 10.93 1.81 15.14
C THR A 81 10.42 2.79 14.09
N ILE A 82 9.54 2.33 13.20
CA ILE A 82 9.00 3.13 12.08
C ILE A 82 7.49 3.25 12.09
N THR A 83 6.83 2.69 13.09
CA THR A 83 5.37 2.71 13.26
C THR A 83 4.98 3.38 14.55
N ARG A 84 3.88 4.14 14.54
CA ARG A 84 3.28 4.69 15.76
C ARG A 84 1.76 4.72 15.66
N PRO A 85 1.02 4.36 16.71
CA PRO A 85 -0.41 4.60 16.78
C PRO A 85 -0.70 6.10 16.69
N LEU A 86 -1.69 6.47 15.89
CA LEU A 86 -2.09 7.85 15.67
C LEU A 86 -3.62 7.97 15.86
N PRO A 87 -4.11 8.89 16.70
CA PRO A 87 -5.53 9.17 16.81
C PRO A 87 -6.03 9.91 15.55
N PHE A 88 -7.18 9.48 15.05
CA PHE A 88 -7.89 10.09 13.93
C PHE A 88 -9.22 10.66 14.41
N ILE A 89 -9.49 11.89 14.03
CA ILE A 89 -10.74 12.59 14.34
C ILE A 89 -11.60 12.64 13.08
N ILE A 90 -12.83 12.16 13.16
CA ILE A 90 -13.87 12.33 12.15
C ILE A 90 -14.79 13.47 12.62
N PRO A 91 -14.70 14.68 12.08
CA PRO A 91 -15.65 15.74 12.36
C PRO A 91 -17.03 15.33 11.83
N TYR A 92 -18.05 15.40 12.68
CA TYR A 92 -19.39 14.95 12.28
C TYR A 92 -20.22 16.09 11.69
N THR A 93 -20.90 15.77 10.59
CA THR A 93 -21.96 16.60 10.01
C THR A 93 -23.17 15.75 9.66
N LYS A 94 -24.38 16.27 9.89
CA LYS A 94 -25.64 15.57 9.57
C LYS A 94 -25.84 15.34 8.06
N LYS A 95 -25.17 16.13 7.22
CA LYS A 95 -25.36 16.13 5.75
C LYS A 95 -24.79 14.90 5.04
N LEU A 96 -23.89 14.14 5.67
CA LEU A 96 -23.15 13.06 5.01
C LEU A 96 -23.65 11.69 5.49
N ARG A 97 -23.08 11.17 6.55
CA ARG A 97 -23.41 9.83 7.09
C ARG A 97 -24.17 9.97 8.41
N SER A 98 -25.11 9.07 8.67
CA SER A 98 -25.82 9.08 9.95
C SER A 98 -24.87 8.76 11.10
N LYS A 99 -25.13 9.37 12.27
CA LYS A 99 -24.34 9.13 13.50
C LYS A 99 -24.32 7.65 13.89
N LEU A 100 -25.45 6.95 13.69
CA LEU A 100 -25.59 5.53 14.01
C LEU A 100 -24.72 4.68 13.10
N LEU A 101 -24.68 4.98 11.80
CA LEU A 101 -23.85 4.27 10.84
C LEU A 101 -22.37 4.40 11.16
N ILE A 102 -21.90 5.62 11.50
CA ILE A 102 -20.50 5.84 11.89
C ILE A 102 -20.17 5.06 13.16
N ARG A 103 -21.05 5.08 14.17
CA ARG A 103 -20.83 4.32 15.41
C ARG A 103 -20.76 2.82 15.17
N LEU A 104 -21.67 2.28 14.35
CA LEU A 104 -21.66 0.86 13.99
C LEU A 104 -20.38 0.49 13.25
N GLY A 105 -19.97 1.31 12.26
CA GLY A 105 -18.73 1.11 11.53
C GLY A 105 -17.51 1.12 12.47
N LEU A 106 -17.42 2.06 13.40
CA LEU A 106 -16.33 2.13 14.36
C LEU A 106 -16.37 0.96 15.36
N PHE A 107 -17.55 0.54 15.83
CA PHE A 107 -17.67 -0.64 16.67
C PHE A 107 -17.15 -1.91 15.96
N LEU A 108 -17.51 -2.11 14.70
CA LEU A 108 -16.98 -3.21 13.89
C LEU A 108 -15.47 -3.07 13.71
N TYR A 109 -14.98 -1.88 13.41
CA TYR A 109 -13.55 -1.59 13.25
C TYR A 109 -12.73 -1.92 14.49
N ASP A 110 -13.25 -1.61 15.67
CA ASP A 110 -12.60 -1.89 16.96
C ASP A 110 -12.55 -3.39 17.32
N ASN A 111 -13.41 -4.24 16.71
CA ASN A 111 -13.58 -5.62 17.14
C ASN A 111 -13.25 -6.66 16.06
N LEU A 112 -13.29 -6.31 14.77
CA LEU A 112 -13.04 -7.27 13.69
C LEU A 112 -11.61 -7.80 13.64
N GLY A 113 -10.61 -7.00 14.09
CA GLY A 113 -9.20 -7.39 14.12
C GLY A 113 -8.84 -8.38 15.22
N GLY A 114 -9.70 -8.54 16.23
CA GLY A 114 -9.41 -9.30 17.46
C GLY A 114 -8.76 -8.45 18.55
N LYS A 115 -7.88 -9.03 19.37
CA LYS A 115 -7.17 -8.28 20.42
C LYS A 115 -6.24 -7.24 19.80
N SER A 116 -6.26 -6.03 20.33
CA SER A 116 -5.43 -4.91 19.92
C SER A 116 -4.96 -4.12 21.14
N ASN A 117 -3.73 -3.64 21.09
CA ASN A 117 -3.19 -2.69 22.07
C ASN A 117 -3.55 -1.23 21.73
N ILE A 118 -4.19 -1.00 20.59
CA ILE A 118 -4.61 0.32 20.13
C ILE A 118 -5.93 0.68 20.82
N PRO A 119 -6.08 1.92 21.34
CA PRO A 119 -7.30 2.33 22.03
C PRO A 119 -8.55 2.24 21.12
N LYS A 120 -9.69 1.91 21.72
CA LYS A 120 -10.97 1.86 21.02
C LYS A 120 -11.49 3.25 20.66
N SER A 121 -12.38 3.28 19.68
CA SER A 121 -13.04 4.50 19.24
C SER A 121 -13.96 5.10 20.30
N SER A 122 -14.10 6.42 20.28
CA SER A 122 -14.94 7.17 21.20
C SER A 122 -15.59 8.38 20.55
N LYS A 123 -16.67 8.88 21.14
CA LYS A 123 -17.25 10.17 20.79
C LYS A 123 -16.44 11.28 21.46
N ILE A 124 -16.18 12.36 20.73
CA ILE A 124 -15.40 13.51 21.22
C ILE A 124 -16.17 14.82 21.03
N ASN A 125 -16.05 15.72 22.00
CA ASN A 125 -16.57 17.09 21.90
C ASN A 125 -15.49 17.96 21.23
N LEU A 126 -15.74 18.42 20.02
CA LEU A 126 -14.80 19.20 19.23
C LEU A 126 -14.72 20.66 19.69
N ASN A 127 -15.80 21.24 20.19
CA ASN A 127 -15.80 22.62 20.70
C ASN A 127 -14.89 22.80 21.91
N LYS A 128 -14.74 21.76 22.74
CA LYS A 128 -13.82 21.82 23.90
C LYS A 128 -12.35 21.64 23.49
N LYS A 129 -12.08 20.78 22.51
CA LYS A 129 -10.70 20.33 22.24
C LYS A 129 -10.10 20.90 20.96
N TYR A 130 -10.93 21.16 19.95
CA TYR A 130 -10.45 21.54 18.62
C TYR A 130 -11.14 22.77 18.04
N SER A 131 -11.76 23.61 18.88
CA SER A 131 -12.47 24.84 18.44
C SER A 131 -11.56 25.87 17.76
N LYS A 132 -10.26 25.85 18.05
CA LYS A 132 -9.26 26.72 17.41
C LYS A 132 -8.75 26.14 16.07
N ILE A 133 -9.04 24.86 15.81
CA ILE A 133 -8.56 24.12 14.63
C ILE A 133 -9.68 23.94 13.60
N LEU A 134 -10.82 23.44 14.04
CA LEU A 134 -11.96 23.12 13.17
C LEU A 134 -13.00 24.24 13.18
N ASN A 135 -13.64 24.45 12.04
CA ASN A 135 -14.75 25.36 11.90
C ASN A 135 -15.87 25.05 12.92
N GLN A 136 -16.53 26.07 13.45
CA GLN A 136 -17.55 25.98 14.51
C GLN A 136 -18.78 25.14 14.13
N LYS A 137 -18.98 24.87 12.83
CA LYS A 137 -20.04 23.95 12.35
C LYS A 137 -19.87 22.50 12.86
N PHE A 138 -18.69 22.14 13.34
CA PHE A 138 -18.39 20.82 13.88
C PHE A 138 -18.38 20.84 15.41
N SER A 139 -19.52 20.56 16.06
CA SER A 139 -19.63 20.56 17.52
C SER A 139 -19.11 19.27 18.16
N PHE A 140 -19.19 18.14 17.48
CA PHE A 140 -18.69 16.85 17.94
C PHE A 140 -18.17 15.99 16.77
N GLY A 141 -17.46 14.94 17.13
CA GLY A 141 -16.94 13.96 16.17
C GLY A 141 -16.69 12.61 16.83
N PHE A 142 -15.99 11.77 16.11
CA PHE A 142 -15.54 10.48 16.60
C PHE A 142 -14.02 10.40 16.51
N GLN A 143 -13.40 9.83 17.54
CA GLN A 143 -11.99 9.49 17.54
C GLN A 143 -11.84 7.98 17.35
N TYR A 144 -10.92 7.58 16.50
CA TYR A 144 -10.46 6.20 16.33
C TYR A 144 -8.96 6.19 16.12
N TYR A 145 -8.35 5.03 15.96
CA TYR A 145 -6.90 4.93 15.82
C TYR A 145 -6.52 4.07 14.63
N ASP A 146 -5.48 4.53 13.94
CA ASP A 146 -4.72 3.74 12.97
C ASP A 146 -3.22 3.94 13.24
N VAL A 147 -2.37 3.40 12.39
CA VAL A 147 -0.92 3.43 12.59
C VAL A 147 -0.26 4.23 11.50
N GLN A 148 0.49 5.26 11.86
CA GLN A 148 1.39 5.96 10.96
C GLN A 148 2.65 5.13 10.75
N VAL A 149 3.21 5.15 9.54
CA VAL A 149 4.40 4.39 9.16
C VAL A 149 5.30 5.20 8.23
N ASP A 150 6.60 4.98 8.31
CA ASP A 150 7.51 5.35 7.23
C ASP A 150 7.45 4.24 6.16
N ASP A 151 6.67 4.49 5.11
CA ASP A 151 6.36 3.51 4.07
C ASP A 151 7.60 3.09 3.26
N LYS A 152 8.47 4.05 2.91
CA LYS A 152 9.73 3.78 2.22
C LYS A 152 10.65 2.92 3.07
N LYS A 153 10.81 3.30 4.34
CA LYS A 153 11.65 2.57 5.28
C LYS A 153 11.15 1.16 5.54
N LEU A 154 9.83 0.95 5.51
CA LEU A 154 9.26 -0.39 5.60
C LEU A 154 9.69 -1.29 4.43
N VAL A 155 9.73 -0.77 3.20
CA VAL A 155 10.27 -1.51 2.05
C VAL A 155 11.75 -1.80 2.24
N GLU A 156 12.54 -0.78 2.58
CA GLU A 156 14.00 -0.90 2.79
C GLU A 156 14.34 -1.94 3.87
N MET A 157 13.59 -1.97 4.97
CA MET A 157 13.79 -2.95 6.04
C MET A 157 13.52 -4.38 5.57
N ASN A 158 12.43 -4.62 4.80
CA ASN A 158 12.16 -5.94 4.21
C ASN A 158 13.28 -6.37 3.24
N ILE A 159 13.75 -5.46 2.39
CA ILE A 159 14.87 -5.72 1.45
C ILE A 159 16.16 -6.04 2.20
N ASN A 160 16.48 -5.27 3.24
CA ASN A 160 17.70 -5.48 4.03
C ASN A 160 17.65 -6.83 4.77
N ASP A 161 16.48 -7.21 5.30
CA ASP A 161 16.31 -8.51 5.94
C ASP A 161 16.40 -9.65 4.92
N ALA A 162 15.81 -9.50 3.73
CA ALA A 162 15.96 -10.46 2.63
C ALA A 162 17.43 -10.65 2.21
N LYS A 163 18.20 -9.54 2.10
CA LYS A 163 19.66 -9.60 1.81
C LYS A 163 20.41 -10.37 2.90
N LYS A 164 20.14 -10.11 4.17
CA LYS A 164 20.74 -10.85 5.30
C LYS A 164 20.42 -12.34 5.26
N LEU A 165 19.25 -12.71 4.72
CA LEU A 165 18.80 -14.09 4.52
C LEU A 165 19.30 -14.72 3.22
N GLY A 166 20.17 -14.03 2.47
CA GLY A 166 20.85 -14.53 1.28
C GLY A 166 20.20 -14.18 -0.07
N ALA A 167 19.17 -13.33 -0.10
CA ALA A 167 18.62 -12.84 -1.37
C ALA A 167 19.63 -11.96 -2.14
N THR A 168 19.68 -12.12 -3.45
CA THR A 168 20.35 -11.20 -4.37
C THR A 168 19.34 -10.13 -4.81
N ILE A 169 19.61 -8.87 -4.43
CA ILE A 169 18.73 -7.74 -4.76
C ILE A 169 19.53 -6.74 -5.58
N ILE A 170 19.07 -6.47 -6.78
CA ILE A 170 19.74 -5.54 -7.72
C ILE A 170 18.80 -4.38 -8.04
N GLU A 171 19.30 -3.18 -7.87
CA GLU A 171 18.64 -1.92 -8.20
C GLU A 171 19.20 -1.36 -9.52
N ASP A 172 18.44 -0.42 -10.11
CA ASP A 172 18.77 0.24 -11.38
C ASP A 172 19.04 -0.78 -12.49
N ARG A 173 18.21 -1.84 -12.52
CA ARG A 173 18.26 -2.90 -13.54
C ARG A 173 16.85 -3.26 -13.99
N LYS A 174 16.57 -2.95 -15.25
CA LYS A 174 15.30 -3.28 -15.87
C LYS A 174 15.38 -4.69 -16.48
N VAL A 175 14.38 -5.51 -16.23
CA VAL A 175 14.18 -6.74 -16.98
C VAL A 175 13.65 -6.36 -18.36
N ILE A 176 14.38 -6.74 -19.42
CA ILE A 176 14.02 -6.42 -20.80
C ILE A 176 13.41 -7.59 -21.56
N ASN A 177 13.69 -8.82 -21.11
CA ASN A 177 13.10 -10.01 -21.69
C ASN A 177 13.07 -11.15 -20.68
N ALA A 178 12.02 -11.98 -20.72
CA ALA A 178 11.91 -13.19 -19.92
C ALA A 178 11.12 -14.24 -20.70
N PHE A 179 11.68 -15.43 -20.86
CA PHE A 179 11.03 -16.51 -21.57
C PHE A 179 11.27 -17.85 -20.89
N ARG A 180 10.34 -18.77 -21.09
CA ARG A 180 10.42 -20.13 -20.55
C ARG A 180 11.50 -20.92 -21.25
N ILE A 181 12.18 -21.73 -20.46
CA ILE A 181 13.10 -22.80 -20.92
C ILE A 181 12.60 -24.12 -20.32
N ASP A 182 13.24 -25.24 -20.66
CA ASP A 182 12.76 -26.58 -20.31
C ASP A 182 12.43 -26.78 -18.82
N ASP A 183 13.23 -26.18 -17.92
CA ASP A 183 13.11 -26.36 -16.47
C ASP A 183 12.92 -25.07 -15.68
N GLY A 184 12.58 -23.96 -16.34
CA GLY A 184 12.42 -22.67 -15.65
C GLY A 184 12.30 -21.49 -16.59
N TRP A 185 12.93 -20.42 -16.19
CA TRP A 185 12.94 -19.12 -16.88
C TRP A 185 14.36 -18.68 -17.19
N LYS A 186 14.54 -18.08 -18.37
CA LYS A 186 15.70 -17.28 -18.73
C LYS A 186 15.30 -15.82 -18.75
N ILE A 187 15.94 -15.00 -17.93
CA ILE A 187 15.64 -13.60 -17.74
C ILE A 187 16.85 -12.78 -18.18
N ILE A 188 16.61 -11.72 -18.95
CA ILE A 188 17.65 -10.83 -19.49
C ILE A 188 17.42 -9.43 -18.91
N LEU A 189 18.47 -8.90 -18.29
CA LEU A 189 18.49 -7.52 -17.78
C LEU A 189 19.01 -6.55 -18.86
N ASP A 190 18.81 -5.25 -18.65
CA ASP A 190 19.21 -4.17 -19.56
C ASP A 190 20.73 -4.03 -19.76
N ASN A 191 21.54 -4.62 -18.88
CA ASN A 191 22.98 -4.74 -19.03
C ASN A 191 23.42 -6.05 -19.73
N ASN A 192 22.49 -6.79 -20.36
CA ASN A 192 22.68 -8.09 -20.99
C ASN A 192 23.05 -9.23 -20.02
N GLU A 193 22.96 -9.02 -18.70
CA GLU A 193 23.13 -10.11 -17.74
C GLU A 193 21.98 -11.10 -17.88
N ILE A 194 22.31 -12.40 -17.86
CA ILE A 194 21.36 -13.49 -17.98
C ILE A 194 21.23 -14.22 -16.66
N ILE A 195 20.03 -14.28 -16.14
CA ILE A 195 19.70 -15.02 -14.91
C ILE A 195 18.73 -16.15 -15.26
N LYS A 196 18.86 -17.28 -14.55
CA LYS A 196 17.93 -18.39 -14.63
C LYS A 196 17.22 -18.62 -13.31
N SER A 197 15.94 -18.97 -13.36
CA SER A 197 15.16 -19.32 -12.18
C SER A 197 14.10 -20.36 -12.47
N LYS A 198 13.66 -21.10 -11.44
CA LYS A 198 12.55 -22.05 -11.56
C LYS A 198 11.22 -21.34 -11.76
N ILE A 199 10.97 -20.29 -11.00
CA ILE A 199 9.73 -19.52 -11.00
C ILE A 199 10.01 -18.05 -11.26
N LEU A 200 9.12 -17.42 -12.03
CA LEU A 200 9.11 -15.98 -12.26
C LEU A 200 7.91 -15.37 -11.51
N ILE A 201 8.17 -14.34 -10.71
CA ILE A 201 7.15 -13.55 -10.01
C ILE A 201 7.15 -12.14 -10.59
N ASN A 202 6.02 -11.71 -11.12
CA ASN A 202 5.82 -10.34 -11.58
C ASN A 202 5.11 -9.53 -10.48
N ALA A 203 5.88 -8.75 -9.74
CA ALA A 203 5.43 -7.83 -8.68
C ALA A 203 5.65 -6.37 -9.09
N ALA A 204 5.58 -6.06 -10.39
CA ALA A 204 5.88 -4.74 -10.98
C ALA A 204 4.81 -3.66 -10.69
N GLY A 205 3.80 -3.95 -9.85
CA GLY A 205 2.79 -2.98 -9.45
C GLY A 205 2.08 -2.32 -10.63
N PRO A 206 2.13 -0.99 -10.80
CA PRO A 206 1.45 -0.32 -11.91
C PRO A 206 1.93 -0.71 -13.31
N TRP A 207 3.12 -1.29 -13.44
CA TRP A 207 3.68 -1.75 -14.72
C TRP A 207 3.46 -3.23 -14.99
N ILE A 208 2.61 -3.92 -14.21
CA ILE A 208 2.42 -5.37 -14.29
C ILE A 208 2.02 -5.82 -15.70
N ASN A 209 1.08 -5.13 -16.35
CA ASN A 209 0.63 -5.48 -17.71
C ASN A 209 1.69 -5.15 -18.78
N GLU A 210 2.49 -4.08 -18.57
CA GLU A 210 3.63 -3.79 -19.43
C GLU A 210 4.64 -4.96 -19.40
N VAL A 211 4.94 -5.46 -18.20
CA VAL A 211 5.85 -6.61 -18.03
C VAL A 211 5.27 -7.87 -18.69
N VAL A 212 3.98 -8.16 -18.48
CA VAL A 212 3.33 -9.33 -19.09
C VAL A 212 3.38 -9.25 -20.62
N ASN A 213 2.98 -8.12 -21.21
CA ASN A 213 2.81 -7.97 -22.63
C ASN A 213 4.13 -7.76 -23.39
N ASN A 214 5.04 -6.95 -22.84
CA ASN A 214 6.23 -6.48 -23.56
C ASN A 214 7.51 -7.22 -23.18
N VAL A 215 7.61 -7.70 -21.91
CA VAL A 215 8.81 -8.41 -21.42
C VAL A 215 8.65 -9.92 -21.51
N ILE A 216 7.52 -10.44 -21.02
CA ILE A 216 7.22 -11.88 -21.02
C ILE A 216 6.57 -12.31 -22.35
N LYS A 217 5.91 -11.38 -23.03
CA LYS A 217 5.26 -11.54 -24.34
C LYS A 217 4.17 -12.63 -24.35
N ILE A 218 3.32 -12.57 -23.34
CA ILE A 218 2.08 -13.35 -23.25
C ILE A 218 0.90 -12.40 -23.09
N ASN A 219 -0.32 -12.87 -23.35
CA ASN A 219 -1.51 -12.08 -23.11
C ASN A 219 -1.81 -12.00 -21.61
N ALA A 220 -2.01 -10.80 -21.10
CA ALA A 220 -2.45 -10.59 -19.73
C ALA A 220 -3.89 -11.10 -19.56
N ASN A 221 -4.12 -11.94 -18.55
CA ASN A 221 -5.46 -12.45 -18.23
C ASN A 221 -6.32 -11.44 -17.47
N LYS A 222 -5.72 -10.38 -16.96
CA LYS A 222 -6.38 -9.33 -16.15
C LYS A 222 -5.93 -7.96 -16.59
N SER A 223 -6.88 -7.03 -16.59
CA SER A 223 -6.60 -5.61 -16.81
C SER A 223 -6.49 -4.88 -15.48
N ILE A 224 -5.68 -3.82 -15.47
CA ILE A 224 -5.60 -2.88 -14.36
C ILE A 224 -6.03 -1.49 -14.80
N ARG A 225 -6.74 -0.83 -13.90
CA ARG A 225 -7.05 0.59 -13.95
C ARG A 225 -6.01 1.35 -13.14
N LEU A 226 -5.38 2.32 -13.75
CA LEU A 226 -4.38 3.14 -13.08
C LEU A 226 -5.05 4.38 -12.47
N VAL A 227 -4.95 4.51 -11.14
CA VAL A 227 -5.55 5.61 -10.40
C VAL A 227 -4.46 6.39 -9.67
N ARG A 228 -4.25 7.65 -10.10
CA ARG A 228 -3.36 8.57 -9.41
C ARG A 228 -3.98 9.05 -8.11
N GLY A 229 -3.20 8.99 -7.04
CA GLY A 229 -3.53 9.61 -5.76
C GLY A 229 -2.45 10.58 -5.36
N SER A 230 -2.80 11.85 -5.24
CA SER A 230 -1.87 12.94 -4.98
C SER A 230 -2.02 13.48 -3.57
N HIS A 231 -0.91 13.97 -3.02
CA HIS A 231 -0.84 14.60 -1.70
C HIS A 231 -0.12 15.94 -1.82
N ILE A 232 -0.54 16.90 -0.99
CA ILE A 232 0.18 18.13 -0.74
C ILE A 232 0.76 18.12 0.66
N ILE A 233 1.91 18.73 0.83
CA ILE A 233 2.58 18.94 2.11
C ILE A 233 2.65 20.45 2.34
N ILE A 234 2.16 20.89 3.49
CA ILE A 234 2.19 22.29 3.91
C ILE A 234 2.89 22.42 5.26
N ASN A 235 3.28 23.62 5.67
CA ASN A 235 3.69 23.87 7.03
C ASN A 235 2.58 23.49 8.01
N LYS A 236 2.93 23.11 9.22
CA LYS A 236 2.02 22.59 10.24
C LYS A 236 0.73 23.40 10.34
N LEU A 237 -0.39 22.75 10.10
CA LEU A 237 -1.71 23.35 10.10
C LEU A 237 -2.22 23.59 11.54
N TYR A 238 -1.84 22.69 12.46
CA TYR A 238 -2.17 22.69 13.89
C TYR A 238 -1.07 21.98 14.69
N GLU A 239 -1.00 22.17 16.01
CA GLU A 239 0.08 21.65 16.86
C GLU A 239 -0.18 20.23 17.39
N GLU A 240 -1.43 19.82 17.46
CA GLU A 240 -1.83 18.55 18.04
C GLU A 240 -1.35 17.36 17.20
N GLU A 241 -0.88 16.32 17.88
CA GLU A 241 -0.44 15.07 17.26
C GLU A 241 -1.65 14.15 16.99
N VAL A 242 -2.58 14.63 16.18
CA VAL A 242 -3.77 13.92 15.72
C VAL A 242 -3.92 14.06 14.23
N ALA A 243 -4.55 13.07 13.58
CA ALA A 243 -4.97 13.18 12.20
C ALA A 243 -6.46 13.48 12.11
N PHE A 244 -6.88 14.10 11.00
CA PHE A 244 -8.28 14.29 10.70
C PHE A 244 -8.69 13.47 9.48
N THR A 245 -9.87 12.85 9.56
CA THR A 245 -10.52 12.13 8.46
C THR A 245 -11.69 12.98 7.99
N LEU A 246 -11.51 13.71 6.91
CA LEU A 246 -12.49 14.62 6.37
C LEU A 246 -13.42 13.88 5.41
N GLN A 247 -14.69 13.86 5.73
CA GLN A 247 -15.74 13.34 4.86
C GLN A 247 -16.24 14.47 3.96
N ASN A 248 -16.38 14.19 2.66
CA ASN A 248 -16.78 15.17 1.66
C ASN A 248 -18.09 14.76 0.96
N GLU A 249 -18.79 15.74 0.38
CA GLU A 249 -20.08 15.53 -0.32
C GLU A 249 -19.94 14.66 -1.57
N ASP A 250 -18.74 14.63 -2.17
CA ASP A 250 -18.39 13.73 -3.29
C ASP A 250 -18.01 12.31 -2.85
N ASN A 251 -18.31 11.95 -1.61
CA ASN A 251 -17.98 10.66 -0.98
C ASN A 251 -16.48 10.35 -0.85
N ARG A 252 -15.58 11.28 -1.22
CA ARG A 252 -14.14 11.09 -1.03
C ARG A 252 -13.73 11.38 0.40
N ILE A 253 -12.71 10.67 0.85
CA ILE A 253 -12.07 10.89 2.14
C ILE A 253 -10.72 11.56 1.94
N ILE A 254 -10.49 12.65 2.67
CA ILE A 254 -9.19 13.31 2.72
C ILE A 254 -8.66 13.19 4.14
N PHE A 255 -7.42 12.77 4.24
CA PHE A 255 -6.68 12.76 5.50
C PHE A 255 -5.86 14.05 5.64
N VAL A 256 -5.77 14.55 6.88
CA VAL A 256 -4.80 15.57 7.29
C VAL A 256 -3.98 14.95 8.39
N ILE A 257 -2.70 14.72 8.13
CA ILE A 257 -1.84 13.87 8.96
C ILE A 257 -0.61 14.68 9.41
N PRO A 258 -0.24 14.72 10.71
CA PRO A 258 1.04 15.27 11.15
C PRO A 258 2.20 14.57 10.44
N TYR A 259 3.12 15.35 9.87
CA TYR A 259 4.21 14.81 9.06
C TYR A 259 5.55 15.46 9.37
N LYS A 260 6.59 14.62 9.60
CA LYS A 260 7.98 15.07 9.87
C LYS A 260 8.06 16.20 10.92
N LYS A 261 7.20 16.18 11.95
CA LYS A 261 7.11 17.16 13.05
C LYS A 261 6.78 18.61 12.65
N LYS A 262 7.12 19.05 11.44
CA LYS A 262 7.00 20.43 10.95
C LYS A 262 5.89 20.64 9.93
N TYR A 263 5.31 19.54 9.40
CA TYR A 263 4.41 19.62 8.28
C TYR A 263 3.06 18.94 8.56
N SER A 264 2.10 19.25 7.72
CA SER A 264 0.85 18.51 7.56
C SER A 264 0.82 17.89 6.17
N LEU A 265 0.58 16.58 6.10
CA LEU A 265 0.37 15.82 4.88
C LEU A 265 -1.13 15.75 4.61
N ILE A 266 -1.57 16.20 3.45
CA ILE A 266 -2.98 16.31 3.06
C ILE A 266 -3.22 15.50 1.78
N GLY A 267 -4.18 14.61 1.82
CA GLY A 267 -4.57 13.77 0.68
C GLY A 267 -5.55 12.69 1.07
N THR A 268 -6.03 11.99 0.10
CA THR A 268 -5.51 11.81 -1.25
C THR A 268 -6.60 12.18 -2.28
N THR A 269 -6.16 12.52 -3.49
CA THR A 269 -7.05 12.61 -4.66
C THR A 269 -7.26 11.24 -5.31
N GLU A 270 -8.17 11.14 -6.25
CA GLU A 270 -8.42 9.95 -7.07
C GLU A 270 -8.70 10.40 -8.52
N VAL A 271 -7.72 10.17 -9.42
CA VAL A 271 -7.79 10.54 -10.83
C VAL A 271 -7.32 9.38 -11.69
N ASP A 272 -8.14 8.98 -12.67
CA ASP A 272 -7.76 7.96 -13.65
C ASP A 272 -6.65 8.49 -14.57
N VAL A 273 -5.67 7.65 -14.85
CA VAL A 273 -4.54 7.98 -15.72
C VAL A 273 -4.24 6.84 -16.69
N LYS A 274 -3.62 7.17 -17.82
CA LYS A 274 -3.27 6.18 -18.85
C LYS A 274 -1.91 5.52 -18.65
N THR A 275 -1.00 6.19 -17.94
CA THR A 275 0.37 5.71 -17.69
C THR A 275 0.72 5.82 -16.23
N ALA A 276 1.63 4.95 -15.79
CA ALA A 276 2.18 4.95 -14.44
C ALA A 276 3.43 5.82 -14.30
N ASP A 277 4.00 6.27 -15.42
CA ASP A 277 5.26 7.00 -15.41
C ASP A 277 5.09 8.47 -15.03
N ASN A 278 6.05 9.00 -14.28
CA ASN A 278 6.17 10.41 -13.88
C ASN A 278 4.86 11.02 -13.33
N PRO A 279 4.21 10.39 -12.33
CA PRO A 279 2.96 10.91 -11.81
C PRO A 279 3.17 12.27 -11.12
N ALA A 280 2.42 13.27 -11.55
CA ALA A 280 2.43 14.60 -10.97
C ALA A 280 1.02 15.07 -10.63
N ILE A 281 0.88 15.81 -9.54
CA ILE A 281 -0.39 16.42 -9.14
C ILE A 281 -0.77 17.54 -10.12
N SER A 282 -2.04 17.61 -10.50
CA SER A 282 -2.54 18.72 -11.32
C SER A 282 -2.91 19.94 -10.48
N VAL A 283 -3.12 21.08 -11.16
CA VAL A 283 -3.56 22.33 -10.50
C VAL A 283 -4.96 22.13 -9.91
N GLU A 284 -5.85 21.46 -10.62
CA GLU A 284 -7.21 21.15 -10.18
C GLU A 284 -7.21 20.27 -8.90
N GLU A 285 -6.30 19.31 -8.82
CA GLU A 285 -6.15 18.48 -7.60
C GLU A 285 -5.66 19.32 -6.41
N LYS A 286 -4.73 20.27 -6.63
CA LYS A 286 -4.26 21.20 -5.58
C LYS A 286 -5.42 22.07 -5.08
N ILE A 287 -6.14 22.70 -5.99
CA ILE A 287 -7.31 23.55 -5.67
C ILE A 287 -8.37 22.74 -4.92
N TYR A 288 -8.64 21.51 -5.36
CA TYR A 288 -9.57 20.60 -4.68
C TYR A 288 -9.16 20.35 -3.22
N LEU A 289 -7.90 19.95 -2.97
CA LEU A 289 -7.42 19.68 -1.63
C LEU A 289 -7.46 20.92 -0.73
N ILE A 290 -7.02 22.08 -1.24
CA ILE A 290 -7.07 23.37 -0.54
C ILE A 290 -8.50 23.72 -0.15
N LYS A 291 -9.44 23.66 -1.10
CA LYS A 291 -10.86 23.93 -0.84
C LYS A 291 -11.40 23.05 0.29
N LYS A 292 -11.09 21.74 0.27
CA LYS A 292 -11.56 20.82 1.31
C LYS A 292 -10.95 21.10 2.68
N ILE A 293 -9.71 21.58 2.75
CA ILE A 293 -9.11 22.06 4.00
C ILE A 293 -9.83 23.32 4.48
N ASN A 294 -10.00 24.29 3.63
CA ASN A 294 -10.63 25.58 3.97
C ASN A 294 -12.10 25.41 4.36
N ASP A 295 -12.79 24.40 3.88
CA ASP A 295 -14.14 24.03 4.30
C ASP A 295 -14.19 23.47 5.73
N HIS A 296 -13.09 22.91 6.24
CA HIS A 296 -13.08 22.21 7.55
C HIS A 296 -12.30 22.95 8.65
N PHE A 297 -11.25 23.66 8.29
CA PHE A 297 -10.33 24.27 9.25
C PHE A 297 -10.54 25.77 9.39
N VAL A 298 -10.25 26.32 10.57
CA VAL A 298 -10.27 27.77 10.83
C VAL A 298 -9.14 28.46 10.05
N LYS A 299 -7.93 27.89 10.13
CA LYS A 299 -6.78 28.39 9.37
C LYS A 299 -6.98 28.09 7.90
N GLN A 300 -7.07 29.11 7.10
CA GLN A 300 -7.20 29.03 5.65
C GLN A 300 -5.82 28.88 5.03
N ILE A 301 -5.75 28.16 3.91
CA ILE A 301 -4.53 27.92 3.14
C ILE A 301 -4.76 28.25 1.65
N SER A 302 -3.68 28.54 0.93
CA SER A 302 -3.65 28.85 -0.48
C SER A 302 -2.65 27.94 -1.23
N ILE A 303 -2.46 28.14 -2.52
CA ILE A 303 -1.49 27.39 -3.33
C ILE A 303 -0.05 27.68 -2.86
N GLU A 304 0.21 28.91 -2.42
CA GLU A 304 1.51 29.39 -1.95
C GLU A 304 1.96 28.72 -0.65
N ASP A 305 1.03 28.14 0.13
CA ASP A 305 1.35 27.40 1.33
C ASP A 305 1.88 25.97 1.06
N ILE A 306 1.83 25.51 -0.20
CA ILE A 306 2.29 24.19 -0.58
C ILE A 306 3.83 24.17 -0.63
N VAL A 307 4.44 23.42 0.27
CA VAL A 307 5.89 23.24 0.35
C VAL A 307 6.38 22.14 -0.59
N GLU A 308 5.64 21.02 -0.67
CA GLU A 308 6.02 19.84 -1.47
C GLU A 308 4.75 19.10 -1.92
N THR A 309 4.85 18.37 -3.01
CA THR A 309 3.78 17.50 -3.49
C THR A 309 4.34 16.15 -3.90
N TYR A 310 3.52 15.11 -3.82
CA TYR A 310 3.82 13.83 -4.44
C TYR A 310 2.57 13.11 -4.92
N SER A 311 2.76 12.22 -5.88
CA SER A 311 1.70 11.39 -6.45
C SER A 311 2.14 9.94 -6.56
N GLY A 312 1.23 9.02 -6.30
CA GLY A 312 1.43 7.59 -6.49
C GLY A 312 0.34 7.01 -7.38
N ILE A 313 0.67 5.98 -8.16
CA ILE A 313 -0.28 5.30 -9.02
C ILE A 313 -0.71 3.99 -8.36
N ARG A 314 -2.02 3.83 -8.15
CA ARG A 314 -2.62 2.59 -7.64
C ARG A 314 -3.01 1.71 -8.82
N PRO A 315 -2.47 0.48 -8.92
CA PRO A 315 -2.94 -0.50 -9.89
C PRO A 315 -4.18 -1.20 -9.29
N LEU A 316 -5.36 -0.72 -9.64
CA LEU A 316 -6.61 -1.37 -9.23
C LEU A 316 -6.99 -2.41 -10.30
N ILE A 317 -7.52 -3.54 -9.88
CA ILE A 317 -8.03 -4.53 -10.83
C ILE A 317 -9.22 -3.88 -11.53
N GLU A 318 -9.23 -3.96 -12.87
CA GLU A 318 -10.31 -3.39 -13.66
C GLU A 318 -11.59 -4.18 -13.38
N ASP A 319 -12.53 -3.53 -12.77
CA ASP A 319 -13.94 -3.87 -12.76
C ASP A 319 -14.71 -2.63 -13.22
N TYR A 320 -15.87 -2.79 -13.80
CA TYR A 320 -16.67 -1.70 -14.37
C TYR A 320 -17.33 -0.81 -13.30
N ASN A 321 -16.90 -0.91 -12.03
CA ASN A 321 -17.43 -0.14 -10.92
C ASN A 321 -16.72 1.21 -10.75
N GLU A 322 -17.38 2.16 -10.06
CA GLU A 322 -16.76 3.41 -9.65
C GLU A 322 -15.47 3.16 -8.85
N THR A 323 -14.45 3.98 -9.03
CA THR A 323 -13.12 3.84 -8.39
C THR A 323 -13.20 3.62 -6.87
N SER A 324 -14.21 4.21 -6.23
CA SER A 324 -14.45 4.07 -4.79
C SER A 324 -14.97 2.69 -4.37
N LYS A 325 -15.55 1.93 -5.31
CA LYS A 325 -16.15 0.61 -5.09
C LYS A 325 -15.26 -0.54 -5.55
N VAL A 326 -14.24 -0.25 -6.38
CA VAL A 326 -13.28 -1.25 -6.89
C VAL A 326 -12.55 -1.92 -5.74
N THR A 327 -12.43 -3.24 -5.79
CA THR A 327 -11.68 -3.99 -4.78
C THR A 327 -10.23 -3.52 -4.71
N ARG A 328 -9.75 -3.28 -3.50
CA ARG A 328 -8.34 -2.95 -3.22
C ARG A 328 -7.59 -4.14 -2.63
N ASP A 329 -8.17 -5.33 -2.76
CA ASP A 329 -7.50 -6.58 -2.42
C ASP A 329 -6.52 -6.96 -3.53
N TYR A 330 -5.65 -7.93 -3.26
CA TYR A 330 -4.74 -8.49 -4.26
C TYR A 330 -5.36 -9.70 -4.92
N VAL A 331 -4.97 -9.94 -6.16
CA VAL A 331 -5.34 -11.13 -6.91
C VAL A 331 -4.09 -11.73 -7.53
N PHE A 332 -3.98 -13.04 -7.40
CA PHE A 332 -2.94 -13.84 -8.05
C PHE A 332 -3.43 -14.35 -9.40
N ASP A 333 -2.55 -14.32 -10.37
CA ASP A 333 -2.74 -14.97 -11.67
C ASP A 333 -1.55 -15.92 -11.87
N LEU A 334 -1.77 -17.18 -11.52
CA LEU A 334 -0.79 -18.24 -11.69
C LEU A 334 -0.93 -18.84 -13.09
N ASN A 335 0.07 -18.60 -13.92
CA ASN A 335 0.11 -19.13 -15.29
C ASN A 335 1.08 -20.31 -15.35
N LEU A 336 0.52 -21.50 -15.61
CA LEU A 336 1.22 -22.77 -15.76
C LEU A 336 1.15 -23.21 -17.21
N GLN A 337 2.20 -23.04 -17.98
CA GLN A 337 2.31 -23.62 -19.30
C GLN A 337 3.04 -24.96 -19.15
N SER A 338 2.39 -26.07 -19.53
CA SER A 338 2.93 -27.45 -19.47
C SER A 338 3.40 -27.92 -18.06
N LYS A 339 2.79 -27.43 -16.98
CA LYS A 339 3.10 -27.73 -15.55
C LYS A 339 4.55 -27.41 -15.13
N LYS A 340 5.36 -26.85 -16.00
CA LYS A 340 6.74 -26.43 -15.74
C LYS A 340 6.83 -24.91 -15.78
N SER A 341 7.78 -24.35 -15.09
CA SER A 341 8.12 -22.93 -15.15
C SER A 341 6.95 -21.97 -14.79
N PRO A 342 6.43 -22.01 -13.54
CA PRO A 342 5.35 -21.14 -13.12
C PRO A 342 5.68 -19.66 -13.30
N LEU A 343 4.68 -18.89 -13.75
CA LEU A 343 4.64 -17.42 -13.67
C LEU A 343 3.56 -17.02 -12.70
N LEU A 344 3.87 -16.22 -11.72
CA LEU A 344 2.90 -15.62 -10.81
C LEU A 344 2.84 -14.11 -11.01
N ASN A 345 1.72 -13.60 -11.52
CA ASN A 345 1.45 -12.18 -11.59
C ASN A 345 0.67 -11.73 -10.37
N ILE A 346 1.08 -10.60 -9.74
CA ILE A 346 0.48 -10.06 -8.51
C ILE A 346 -0.21 -8.74 -8.83
N TYR A 347 -1.51 -8.77 -8.94
CA TYR A 347 -2.35 -7.61 -9.21
C TYR A 347 -2.82 -6.95 -7.92
N GLY A 348 -2.68 -5.62 -7.80
CA GLY A 348 -3.15 -4.86 -6.65
C GLY A 348 -2.27 -5.04 -5.41
N GLY A 349 -2.92 -5.10 -4.25
CA GLY A 349 -2.27 -5.16 -2.94
C GLY A 349 -2.15 -3.79 -2.26
N LYS A 350 -1.93 -3.84 -0.95
CA LYS A 350 -1.81 -2.66 -0.08
C LYS A 350 -0.57 -2.76 0.77
N LEU A 351 -0.05 -1.60 1.16
CA LEU A 351 1.00 -1.51 2.16
C LEU A 351 0.64 -2.28 3.45
N THR A 352 -0.61 -2.22 3.90
CA THR A 352 -1.09 -2.90 5.11
C THR A 352 -1.04 -4.42 5.02
N THR A 353 -1.33 -5.01 3.86
CA THR A 353 -1.51 -6.47 3.73
C THR A 353 -0.36 -7.17 3.01
N TYR A 354 0.75 -6.46 2.72
CA TYR A 354 1.88 -6.99 1.95
C TYR A 354 2.49 -8.26 2.55
N ARG A 355 2.60 -8.31 3.88
CA ARG A 355 3.18 -9.44 4.58
C ARG A 355 2.31 -10.70 4.42
N LYS A 356 0.99 -10.54 4.61
CA LYS A 356 0.04 -11.63 4.40
C LYS A 356 -0.05 -12.07 2.94
N LEU A 357 0.05 -11.11 2.02
CA LEU A 357 0.18 -11.40 0.59
C LEU A 357 1.42 -12.28 0.34
N SER A 358 2.57 -11.95 0.93
CA SER A 358 3.80 -12.74 0.76
C SER A 358 3.66 -14.16 1.29
N GLU A 359 3.05 -14.35 2.45
CA GLU A 359 2.72 -15.69 2.98
C GLU A 359 1.86 -16.50 2.00
N LYS A 360 0.80 -15.88 1.45
CA LYS A 360 -0.08 -16.54 0.47
C LYS A 360 0.62 -16.86 -0.85
N VAL A 361 1.55 -16.00 -1.30
CA VAL A 361 2.42 -16.32 -2.45
C VAL A 361 3.23 -17.58 -2.20
N MET A 362 3.79 -17.74 -1.01
CA MET A 362 4.55 -18.95 -0.66
C MET A 362 3.64 -20.18 -0.53
N GLU A 363 2.42 -20.01 -0.02
CA GLU A 363 1.41 -21.08 0.03
C GLU A 363 1.03 -21.53 -1.39
N GLU A 364 0.79 -20.59 -2.33
CA GLU A 364 0.44 -20.88 -3.73
C GLU A 364 1.57 -21.58 -4.50
N LEU A 365 2.81 -21.16 -4.27
CA LEU A 365 3.98 -21.68 -4.96
C LEU A 365 4.60 -22.93 -4.30
N ASN A 366 4.12 -23.31 -3.12
CA ASN A 366 4.66 -24.47 -2.39
C ASN A 366 4.76 -25.77 -3.23
N PRO A 367 3.79 -26.11 -4.10
CA PRO A 367 3.88 -27.33 -4.92
C PRO A 367 5.03 -27.35 -5.94
N TYR A 368 5.61 -26.19 -6.24
CA TYR A 368 6.61 -26.01 -7.30
C TYR A 368 8.02 -25.70 -6.74
N LEU A 369 8.17 -25.62 -5.42
CA LEU A 369 9.40 -25.17 -4.78
C LEU A 369 9.91 -26.17 -3.75
N PRO A 370 11.24 -26.31 -3.58
CA PRO A 370 11.85 -27.16 -2.57
C PRO A 370 11.80 -26.50 -1.18
N ILE A 371 10.62 -26.06 -0.74
CA ILE A 371 10.46 -25.36 0.55
C ILE A 371 10.74 -26.32 1.69
N LYS A 372 11.80 -26.05 2.46
CA LYS A 372 12.16 -26.82 3.66
C LYS A 372 11.31 -26.43 4.88
N ASN A 373 10.94 -25.16 4.99
CA ASN A 373 10.15 -24.63 6.10
C ASN A 373 8.84 -24.01 5.58
N THR A 374 7.75 -24.74 5.74
CA THR A 374 6.41 -24.31 5.32
C THR A 374 5.71 -23.42 6.35
N LYS A 375 6.25 -23.27 7.57
CA LYS A 375 5.64 -22.46 8.63
C LYS A 375 5.75 -20.97 8.30
N ASN A 376 4.66 -20.24 8.54
CA ASN A 376 4.66 -18.79 8.49
C ASN A 376 5.53 -18.24 9.64
N TRP A 377 6.50 -17.41 9.33
CA TRP A 377 7.50 -16.90 10.28
C TRP A 377 7.59 -15.39 10.36
N THR A 378 7.18 -14.70 9.28
CA THR A 378 7.34 -13.25 9.12
C THR A 378 6.56 -12.42 10.13
N HIS A 379 5.50 -12.99 10.72
CA HIS A 379 4.63 -12.32 11.70
C HIS A 379 5.28 -12.13 13.08
N SER A 380 6.30 -12.90 13.40
CA SER A 380 6.97 -12.88 14.72
C SER A 380 8.41 -12.35 14.68
N LYS A 381 8.98 -12.19 13.49
CA LYS A 381 10.36 -11.74 13.32
C LYS A 381 10.42 -10.22 13.14
N ILE A 382 11.07 -9.52 14.06
CA ILE A 382 11.31 -8.08 14.00
C ILE A 382 12.14 -7.74 12.75
N LEU A 383 11.75 -6.66 12.07
CA LEU A 383 12.42 -6.08 10.92
C LEU A 383 13.62 -5.21 11.32
#